data_1b46fff5bd554677d6291b0061e4c4c0
#
_entry.id   1b46fff5bd554677d6291b0061e4c4c0
#
_cell.length_a   1.000
_cell.length_b   1.000
_cell.length_c   1.000
_cell.angle_alpha   90.00
_cell.angle_beta   90.00
_cell.angle_gamma   90.00
#
_symmetry.space_group_name_H-M   'P 1'
#
loop_
_entity.id
_entity.type
_entity.pdbx_description
1 polymer ?
#
loop_
_entity_poly.entity_id
_entity_poly.type
_entity_poly.pdbx_seq_one_letter_code
_entity_poly.pdbx_strand_id
1 'polypeptide(L)'
;MTDCMCWSSLLSRRRLKLDNGVVCDAGGPQLAPDNTLRSEFHVDHDRVVFSSAFRRLGRKTQVHPLAQHDHTHNRLTHSIEVASVGRSLGNQVGAGLMAHGRLPGGSTPFDIGTVVQVACLAHGIGNPPFGHTGEDAMRRWFRDPAHSRFLAPLTPAERQDIQTYEGNAHGLRMVATLEMHTGRGGMRLTCASLGTLAKYPWTSDVDMVRGKFNVYRSELSYFRQVAQELGLIQTGENTWSRHPLVYLMEAADDLCYAILDLEDAVEIGIIDSSEFEELLTGLADISQARQISDTGQRCAMLRGTVIGLAVQELAGRFLQYETALLRGEFPAKDLIDVCADPIRSTLSAAKKLAAQRVYHHPSKLAKEIATYACLATLLDTFVPAVWKACLQPERLDGRDKMQLELLQPAWHDITTPYQGYMQVLDFVGGLTDNHAARLAKELSGFGLVG
;
A
#
# COMPACT_ATOMS: atom_id res chain seq x y z
N MET A 1 -3.91 20.79 23.75
CA MET A 1 -3.91 19.87 22.59
C MET A 1 -5.07 20.29 21.72
N THR A 2 -4.87 20.44 20.42
CA THR A 2 -5.95 20.84 19.50
C THR A 2 -6.90 19.64 19.35
N ASP A 3 -8.16 19.82 19.79
CA ASP A 3 -9.20 18.78 19.72
C ASP A 3 -9.69 18.50 18.28
N CYS A 4 -9.07 19.13 17.27
CA CYS A 4 -9.50 19.05 15.87
C CYS A 4 -8.32 19.31 14.93
N MET A 5 -8.16 18.48 13.91
CA MET A 5 -7.23 18.71 12.79
C MET A 5 -7.74 19.87 11.91
N CYS A 6 -6.84 20.50 11.17
CA CYS A 6 -7.21 21.59 10.25
C CYS A 6 -6.61 21.39 8.86
N TRP A 7 -7.34 21.78 7.82
CA TRP A 7 -6.92 21.61 6.43
C TRP A 7 -5.62 22.32 6.08
N SER A 8 -5.30 23.45 6.75
CA SER A 8 -4.05 24.17 6.52
C SER A 8 -2.81 23.35 6.91
N SER A 9 -2.87 22.58 7.99
CA SER A 9 -1.80 21.65 8.39
C SER A 9 -1.86 20.34 7.62
N LEU A 10 -3.07 19.80 7.41
CA LEU A 10 -3.26 18.52 6.69
C LEU A 10 -2.77 18.58 5.23
N LEU A 11 -2.78 19.76 4.60
CA LEU A 11 -2.26 19.99 3.25
C LEU A 11 -0.82 20.54 3.26
N SER A 12 -0.03 20.24 4.30
CA SER A 12 1.36 20.68 4.39
C SER A 12 2.19 20.18 3.20
N ARG A 13 2.82 21.13 2.52
CA ARG A 13 3.75 20.90 1.41
C ARG A 13 5.17 20.64 1.88
N ARG A 14 5.41 20.69 3.18
CA ARG A 14 6.71 20.43 3.78
C ARG A 14 7.18 19.03 3.48
N ARG A 15 8.49 18.90 3.23
CA ARG A 15 9.17 17.63 2.94
C ARG A 15 10.16 17.34 4.03
N LEU A 16 10.05 16.18 4.63
CA LEU A 16 10.99 15.67 5.61
C LEU A 16 11.81 14.54 4.99
N LYS A 17 13.01 14.31 5.50
CA LYS A 17 13.86 13.16 5.18
C LYS A 17 14.45 12.57 6.45
N LEU A 18 14.66 11.25 6.39
CA LEU A 18 15.41 10.52 7.41
C LEU A 18 16.83 10.29 6.86
N ASP A 19 17.79 11.07 7.32
CA ASP A 19 19.16 11.03 6.88
C ASP A 19 20.05 10.49 8.01
N ASN A 20 20.59 9.29 7.84
CA ASN A 20 21.39 8.59 8.86
C ASN A 20 20.72 8.55 10.24
N GLY A 21 19.42 8.27 10.29
CA GLY A 21 18.64 8.21 11.52
C GLY A 21 18.20 9.56 12.10
N VAL A 22 18.60 10.68 11.48
CA VAL A 22 18.20 12.03 11.89
C VAL A 22 17.14 12.56 10.96
N VAL A 23 16.03 13.01 11.53
CA VAL A 23 14.96 13.66 10.76
C VAL A 23 15.31 15.13 10.54
N CYS A 24 15.28 15.54 9.29
CA CYS A 24 15.57 16.93 8.91
C CYS A 24 14.69 17.37 7.74
N ASP A 25 14.68 18.67 7.48
CA ASP A 25 13.98 19.24 6.34
C ASP A 25 14.67 18.79 5.04
N ALA A 26 13.90 18.29 4.08
CA ALA A 26 14.44 17.85 2.80
C ALA A 26 14.59 19.00 1.79
N GLY A 27 14.05 20.18 2.10
CA GLY A 27 13.86 21.25 1.12
C GLY A 27 12.85 20.87 0.05
N GLY A 28 12.24 21.87 -0.57
CA GLY A 28 11.39 21.68 -1.77
C GLY A 28 12.22 21.77 -3.05
N PRO A 29 11.70 21.29 -4.21
CA PRO A 29 12.23 21.69 -5.49
C PRO A 29 12.14 23.20 -5.60
N GLN A 30 13.16 23.85 -6.19
CA GLN A 30 13.07 25.26 -6.54
C GLN A 30 12.10 25.40 -7.72
N LEU A 31 10.79 25.40 -7.42
CA LEU A 31 9.78 25.76 -8.40
C LEU A 31 9.93 27.27 -8.64
N ALA A 32 9.92 27.69 -9.91
CA ALA A 32 9.94 29.12 -10.22
C ALA A 32 8.74 29.78 -9.52
N PRO A 33 8.91 31.01 -8.97
CA PRO A 33 7.85 31.71 -8.25
C PRO A 33 6.52 31.81 -9.01
N ASP A 34 6.57 31.84 -10.34
CA ASP A 34 5.42 31.94 -11.23
C ASP A 34 4.88 30.60 -11.73
N ASN A 35 5.36 29.46 -11.25
CA ASN A 35 4.88 28.15 -11.70
C ASN A 35 3.58 27.76 -10.99
N THR A 36 2.50 28.45 -11.33
CA THR A 36 1.14 28.16 -10.84
C THR A 36 0.56 26.87 -11.38
N LEU A 37 1.19 26.27 -12.41
CA LEU A 37 0.68 25.09 -13.12
C LEU A 37 1.14 23.77 -12.50
N ARG A 38 2.22 23.76 -11.70
CA ARG A 38 2.80 22.55 -11.09
C ARG A 38 2.94 22.73 -9.59
N SER A 39 2.05 22.11 -8.82
CA SER A 39 2.13 22.11 -7.36
C SER A 39 3.17 21.09 -6.83
N GLU A 40 3.53 21.22 -5.54
CA GLU A 40 4.39 20.27 -4.84
C GLU A 40 3.82 18.84 -4.88
N PHE A 41 2.49 18.70 -4.94
CA PHE A 41 1.82 17.39 -5.03
C PHE A 41 1.99 16.76 -6.41
N HIS A 42 2.10 17.54 -7.49
CA HIS A 42 2.48 17.01 -8.81
C HIS A 42 3.92 16.48 -8.81
N VAL A 43 4.82 17.11 -8.05
CA VAL A 43 6.19 16.59 -7.86
C VAL A 43 6.16 15.24 -7.14
N ASP A 44 5.27 15.06 -6.15
CA ASP A 44 5.09 13.78 -5.48
C ASP A 44 4.57 12.69 -6.43
N HIS A 45 3.58 13.04 -7.26
CA HIS A 45 3.08 12.15 -8.30
C HIS A 45 4.21 11.64 -9.20
N ASP A 46 5.04 12.55 -9.72
CA ASP A 46 6.15 12.20 -10.59
C ASP A 46 7.17 11.29 -9.86
N ARG A 47 7.50 11.62 -8.61
CA ARG A 47 8.42 10.80 -7.82
C ARG A 47 7.94 9.37 -7.63
N VAL A 48 6.64 9.18 -7.39
CA VAL A 48 6.06 7.84 -7.27
C VAL A 48 6.10 7.12 -8.62
N VAL A 49 5.60 7.74 -9.67
CA VAL A 49 5.47 7.11 -11.01
C VAL A 49 6.84 6.74 -11.60
N PHE A 50 7.87 7.57 -11.39
CA PHE A 50 9.21 7.30 -11.90
C PHE A 50 10.05 6.39 -10.99
N SER A 51 9.54 5.97 -9.82
CA SER A 51 10.28 5.09 -8.90
C SER A 51 10.39 3.67 -9.43
N SER A 52 11.46 2.98 -9.01
CA SER A 52 11.65 1.56 -9.33
C SER A 52 10.61 0.69 -8.64
N ALA A 53 10.22 1.05 -7.41
CA ALA A 53 9.21 0.33 -6.65
C ALA A 53 7.85 0.32 -7.35
N PHE A 54 7.41 1.47 -7.88
CA PHE A 54 6.16 1.55 -8.65
C PHE A 54 6.22 0.70 -9.93
N ARG A 55 7.35 0.74 -10.67
CA ARG A 55 7.53 -0.09 -11.87
C ARG A 55 7.48 -1.59 -11.57
N ARG A 56 8.03 -2.03 -10.43
CA ARG A 56 8.00 -3.43 -10.01
C ARG A 56 6.58 -3.96 -9.79
N LEU A 57 5.59 -3.10 -9.50
CA LEU A 57 4.18 -3.48 -9.37
C LEU A 57 3.64 -4.17 -10.63
N GLY A 58 4.14 -3.83 -11.83
CA GLY A 58 3.79 -4.50 -13.09
C GLY A 58 4.17 -5.98 -13.17
N ARG A 59 4.97 -6.47 -12.22
CA ARG A 59 5.37 -7.89 -12.11
C ARG A 59 5.04 -8.47 -10.73
N LYS A 60 4.11 -7.84 -10.01
CA LYS A 60 3.51 -8.34 -8.76
C LYS A 60 2.03 -8.61 -8.98
N THR A 61 1.59 -9.74 -8.52
CA THR A 61 0.21 -10.21 -8.68
C THR A 61 -0.76 -9.36 -7.86
N GLN A 62 -1.92 -9.05 -8.44
CA GLN A 62 -3.07 -8.51 -7.72
C GLN A 62 -3.90 -9.66 -7.10
N VAL A 63 -4.47 -10.54 -7.90
CA VAL A 63 -5.34 -11.65 -7.42
C VAL A 63 -4.80 -13.02 -7.85
N HIS A 64 -4.40 -13.19 -9.11
CA HIS A 64 -3.99 -14.48 -9.69
C HIS A 64 -2.48 -14.55 -9.89
N PRO A 65 -1.70 -15.24 -9.00
CA PRO A 65 -0.25 -15.34 -9.14
C PRO A 65 0.15 -15.97 -10.46
N LEU A 66 1.13 -15.34 -11.15
CA LEU A 66 1.69 -15.83 -12.38
C LEU A 66 0.61 -16.15 -13.44
N ALA A 67 -0.41 -15.28 -13.57
CA ALA A 67 -1.43 -15.39 -14.59
C ALA A 67 -0.80 -15.32 -15.99
N GLN A 68 -1.29 -16.15 -16.91
CA GLN A 68 -0.85 -16.16 -18.31
C GLN A 68 -1.76 -15.30 -19.22
N HIS A 69 -2.86 -14.78 -18.67
CA HIS A 69 -3.80 -13.92 -19.38
C HIS A 69 -3.30 -12.49 -19.41
N ASP A 70 -3.19 -11.88 -20.58
CA ASP A 70 -2.65 -10.53 -20.77
C ASP A 70 -3.59 -9.43 -20.26
N HIS A 71 -4.88 -9.73 -20.11
CA HIS A 71 -5.90 -8.78 -19.66
C HIS A 71 -6.13 -8.74 -18.14
N THR A 72 -5.62 -9.71 -17.36
CA THR A 72 -5.79 -9.70 -15.91
C THR A 72 -4.96 -8.60 -15.25
N HIS A 73 -5.56 -7.93 -14.27
CA HIS A 73 -4.91 -6.85 -13.54
C HIS A 73 -3.68 -7.32 -12.76
N ASN A 74 -2.60 -6.57 -12.88
CA ASN A 74 -1.47 -6.63 -11.98
C ASN A 74 -1.52 -5.43 -11.01
N ARG A 75 -0.63 -5.40 -10.01
CA ARG A 75 -0.66 -4.30 -9.02
C ARG A 75 -0.41 -2.93 -9.63
N LEU A 76 0.30 -2.81 -10.76
CA LEU A 76 0.52 -1.53 -11.43
C LEU A 76 -0.76 -1.00 -12.08
N THR A 77 -1.45 -1.84 -12.86
CA THR A 77 -2.72 -1.43 -13.52
C THR A 77 -3.77 -1.11 -12.46
N HIS A 78 -3.92 -1.95 -11.44
CA HIS A 78 -4.81 -1.69 -10.30
C HIS A 78 -4.47 -0.35 -9.61
N SER A 79 -3.19 -0.07 -9.29
CA SER A 79 -2.81 1.20 -8.66
C SER A 79 -3.13 2.42 -9.53
N ILE A 80 -3.04 2.30 -10.86
CA ILE A 80 -3.39 3.39 -11.79
C ILE A 80 -4.91 3.64 -11.78
N GLU A 81 -5.72 2.59 -11.76
CA GLU A 81 -7.18 2.67 -11.72
C GLU A 81 -7.66 3.25 -10.39
N VAL A 82 -7.15 2.75 -9.27
CA VAL A 82 -7.41 3.30 -7.93
C VAL A 82 -7.03 4.79 -7.87
N ALA A 83 -5.89 5.16 -8.47
CA ALA A 83 -5.45 6.55 -8.52
C ALA A 83 -6.35 7.44 -9.38
N SER A 84 -6.95 6.92 -10.44
CA SER A 84 -7.94 7.63 -11.26
C SER A 84 -9.23 7.90 -10.48
N VAL A 85 -9.72 6.89 -9.76
CA VAL A 85 -10.90 7.01 -8.89
C VAL A 85 -10.60 7.96 -7.71
N GLY A 86 -9.46 7.76 -7.04
CA GLY A 86 -9.05 8.58 -5.90
C GLY A 86 -8.89 10.06 -6.26
N ARG A 87 -8.32 10.37 -7.44
CA ARG A 87 -8.26 11.74 -7.95
C ARG A 87 -9.66 12.33 -8.14
N SER A 88 -10.59 11.56 -8.70
CA SER A 88 -11.96 12.00 -8.93
C SER A 88 -12.68 12.30 -7.61
N LEU A 89 -12.54 11.42 -6.61
CA LEU A 89 -13.03 11.62 -5.25
C LEU A 89 -12.43 12.89 -4.62
N GLY A 90 -11.11 13.01 -4.66
CA GLY A 90 -10.40 14.16 -4.10
C GLY A 90 -10.78 15.48 -4.76
N ASN A 91 -10.96 15.52 -6.08
CA ASN A 91 -11.41 16.71 -6.80
C ASN A 91 -12.81 17.14 -6.37
N GLN A 92 -13.75 16.19 -6.23
CA GLN A 92 -15.13 16.50 -5.79
C GLN A 92 -15.17 16.99 -4.34
N VAL A 93 -14.44 16.32 -3.45
CA VAL A 93 -14.31 16.78 -2.06
C VAL A 93 -13.65 18.16 -2.00
N GLY A 94 -12.59 18.38 -2.75
CA GLY A 94 -11.92 19.69 -2.83
C GLY A 94 -12.85 20.79 -3.32
N ALA A 95 -13.69 20.53 -4.32
CA ALA A 95 -14.70 21.46 -4.81
C ALA A 95 -15.74 21.79 -3.73
N GLY A 96 -16.19 20.77 -2.97
CA GLY A 96 -17.10 20.96 -1.84
C GLY A 96 -16.48 21.79 -0.72
N LEU A 97 -15.21 21.50 -0.33
CA LEU A 97 -14.48 22.29 0.66
C LEU A 97 -14.32 23.75 0.22
N MET A 98 -14.02 23.98 -1.05
CA MET A 98 -13.92 25.33 -1.61
C MET A 98 -15.26 26.06 -1.58
N ALA A 99 -16.35 25.42 -1.97
CA ALA A 99 -17.69 25.99 -1.94
C ALA A 99 -18.14 26.39 -0.53
N HIS A 100 -17.68 25.66 0.49
CA HIS A 100 -17.94 25.97 1.91
C HIS A 100 -16.90 26.91 2.55
N GLY A 101 -15.93 27.45 1.78
CA GLY A 101 -14.89 28.32 2.31
C GLY A 101 -13.89 27.65 3.27
N ARG A 102 -13.76 26.32 3.19
CA ARG A 102 -12.90 25.51 4.10
C ARG A 102 -11.56 25.11 3.49
N LEU A 103 -11.39 25.30 2.16
CA LEU A 103 -10.13 25.02 1.50
C LEU A 103 -9.12 26.14 1.85
N PRO A 104 -7.90 25.81 2.32
CA PRO A 104 -6.90 26.83 2.65
C PRO A 104 -6.52 27.69 1.45
N GLY A 105 -6.24 28.98 1.69
CA GLY A 105 -5.77 29.88 0.66
C GLY A 105 -4.52 29.36 -0.04
N GLY A 106 -4.47 29.48 -1.37
CA GLY A 106 -3.38 28.95 -2.21
C GLY A 106 -3.44 27.45 -2.48
N SER A 107 -4.52 26.78 -2.04
CA SER A 107 -4.83 25.40 -2.43
C SER A 107 -6.04 25.38 -3.37
N THR A 108 -6.06 24.40 -4.25
CA THR A 108 -7.12 24.18 -5.23
C THR A 108 -7.80 22.82 -5.01
N PRO A 109 -9.03 22.60 -5.51
CA PRO A 109 -9.65 21.28 -5.51
C PRO A 109 -8.74 20.20 -6.13
N PHE A 110 -7.96 20.55 -7.14
CA PHE A 110 -7.03 19.63 -7.80
C PHE A 110 -5.85 19.22 -6.91
N ASP A 111 -5.45 20.06 -5.96
CA ASP A 111 -4.42 19.70 -4.98
C ASP A 111 -4.90 18.53 -4.10
N ILE A 112 -6.17 18.59 -3.63
CA ILE A 112 -6.79 17.47 -2.89
C ILE A 112 -6.81 16.21 -3.76
N GLY A 113 -7.27 16.32 -5.01
CA GLY A 113 -7.28 15.21 -5.96
C GLY A 113 -5.89 14.60 -6.18
N THR A 114 -4.86 15.45 -6.32
CA THR A 114 -3.49 14.99 -6.55
C THR A 114 -2.91 14.32 -5.31
N VAL A 115 -3.14 14.82 -4.10
CA VAL A 115 -2.69 14.17 -2.85
C VAL A 115 -3.30 12.78 -2.71
N VAL A 116 -4.61 12.63 -2.95
CA VAL A 116 -5.27 11.31 -2.91
C VAL A 116 -4.74 10.41 -4.03
N GLN A 117 -4.55 10.94 -5.24
CA GLN A 117 -3.98 10.20 -6.37
C GLN A 117 -2.59 9.64 -6.05
N VAL A 118 -1.71 10.44 -5.45
CA VAL A 118 -0.36 10.02 -5.04
C VAL A 118 -0.43 8.88 -4.03
N ALA A 119 -1.28 9.00 -3.01
CA ALA A 119 -1.47 7.95 -2.03
C ALA A 119 -2.00 6.65 -2.66
N CYS A 120 -2.96 6.76 -3.59
CA CYS A 120 -3.49 5.63 -4.36
C CYS A 120 -2.40 4.96 -5.23
N LEU A 121 -1.54 5.73 -5.91
CA LEU A 121 -0.42 5.14 -6.67
C LEU A 121 0.56 4.40 -5.77
N ALA A 122 0.82 4.93 -4.57
CA ALA A 122 1.83 4.41 -3.66
C ALA A 122 1.31 3.27 -2.75
N HIS A 123 -0.01 3.07 -2.60
CA HIS A 123 -0.59 2.16 -1.60
C HIS A 123 -0.10 0.71 -1.71
N GLY A 124 0.17 0.26 -2.94
CA GLY A 124 0.62 -1.11 -3.24
C GLY A 124 2.15 -1.32 -3.20
N ILE A 125 2.96 -0.25 -3.07
CA ILE A 125 4.43 -0.32 -3.25
C ILE A 125 5.11 -1.30 -2.27
N GLY A 126 4.64 -1.40 -1.05
CA GLY A 126 5.22 -2.24 -0.01
C GLY A 126 4.75 -3.69 0.00
N ASN A 127 3.84 -4.08 -0.87
CA ASN A 127 3.40 -5.47 -0.94
C ASN A 127 4.56 -6.38 -1.38
N PRO A 128 4.78 -7.53 -0.69
CA PRO A 128 5.83 -8.47 -1.05
C PRO A 128 5.44 -9.27 -2.31
N PRO A 129 6.36 -10.09 -2.85
CA PRO A 129 5.99 -11.11 -3.84
C PRO A 129 4.80 -11.94 -3.35
N PHE A 130 3.89 -12.29 -4.25
CA PHE A 130 2.68 -13.09 -4.01
C PHE A 130 1.68 -12.44 -3.03
N GLY A 131 1.78 -11.14 -2.76
CA GLY A 131 0.82 -10.34 -2.00
C GLY A 131 0.61 -10.83 -0.56
N HIS A 132 -0.65 -10.95 -0.12
CA HIS A 132 -0.98 -11.33 1.26
C HIS A 132 -0.49 -12.73 1.65
N THR A 133 -0.44 -13.68 0.72
CA THR A 133 0.15 -15.00 0.98
C THR A 133 1.65 -14.87 1.24
N GLY A 134 2.33 -13.94 0.54
CA GLY A 134 3.73 -13.63 0.81
C GLY A 134 3.95 -13.00 2.18
N GLU A 135 3.08 -12.07 2.60
CA GLU A 135 3.11 -11.52 3.97
C GLU A 135 2.99 -12.63 5.03
N ASP A 136 2.00 -13.51 4.86
CA ASP A 136 1.77 -14.61 5.80
C ASP A 136 2.94 -15.61 5.83
N ALA A 137 3.50 -15.93 4.67
CA ALA A 137 4.67 -16.81 4.59
C ALA A 137 5.88 -16.25 5.35
N MET A 138 6.17 -14.93 5.20
CA MET A 138 7.26 -14.30 5.95
C MET A 138 6.97 -14.23 7.44
N ARG A 139 5.76 -13.86 7.85
CA ARG A 139 5.32 -13.86 9.25
C ARG A 139 5.45 -15.23 9.88
N ARG A 140 5.00 -16.28 9.19
CA ARG A 140 5.04 -17.66 9.65
C ARG A 140 6.48 -18.13 9.87
N TRP A 141 7.40 -17.81 8.95
CA TRP A 141 8.80 -18.17 9.08
C TRP A 141 9.42 -17.58 10.36
N PHE A 142 9.23 -16.28 10.61
CA PHE A 142 9.76 -15.63 11.82
C PHE A 142 9.04 -16.05 13.12
N ARG A 143 7.83 -16.58 13.04
CA ARG A 143 7.08 -17.08 14.21
C ARG A 143 7.36 -18.55 14.51
N ASP A 144 8.01 -19.27 13.62
CA ASP A 144 8.35 -20.67 13.82
C ASP A 144 9.34 -20.81 14.98
N PRO A 145 9.05 -21.66 16.00
CA PRO A 145 9.96 -21.92 17.12
C PRO A 145 11.36 -22.35 16.68
N ALA A 146 11.51 -23.04 15.54
CA ALA A 146 12.81 -23.43 14.99
C ALA A 146 13.71 -22.23 14.68
N HIS A 147 13.14 -21.05 14.42
CA HIS A 147 13.85 -19.83 14.10
C HIS A 147 14.02 -18.87 15.30
N SER A 148 13.56 -19.26 16.50
CA SER A 148 13.57 -18.43 17.72
C SER A 148 14.94 -17.85 18.07
N ARG A 149 16.03 -18.59 17.77
CA ARG A 149 17.41 -18.11 17.99
C ARG A 149 17.74 -16.81 17.28
N PHE A 150 17.16 -16.57 16.10
CA PHE A 150 17.41 -15.37 15.34
C PHE A 150 16.73 -14.14 15.96
N LEU A 151 15.64 -14.37 16.68
CA LEU A 151 14.87 -13.32 17.35
C LEU A 151 15.36 -13.04 18.79
N ALA A 152 16.17 -13.93 19.36
CA ALA A 152 16.66 -13.80 20.74
C ALA A 152 17.39 -12.45 21.01
N PRO A 153 18.21 -11.90 20.08
CA PRO A 153 18.91 -10.66 20.32
C PRO A 153 18.04 -9.39 20.16
N LEU A 154 16.80 -9.52 19.70
CA LEU A 154 15.90 -8.40 19.45
C LEU A 154 15.15 -7.98 20.72
N THR A 155 14.91 -6.68 20.88
CA THR A 155 13.95 -6.18 21.86
C THR A 155 12.53 -6.66 21.53
N PRO A 156 11.59 -6.67 22.49
CA PRO A 156 10.21 -7.06 22.23
C PRO A 156 9.56 -6.28 21.07
N ALA A 157 9.81 -4.98 20.97
CA ALA A 157 9.26 -4.12 19.93
C ALA A 157 9.86 -4.42 18.54
N GLU A 158 11.18 -4.61 18.44
CA GLU A 158 11.85 -5.03 17.20
C GLU A 158 11.40 -6.41 16.75
N ARG A 159 11.23 -7.33 17.70
CA ARG A 159 10.69 -8.66 17.42
C ARG A 159 9.28 -8.58 16.84
N GLN A 160 8.44 -7.72 17.40
CA GLN A 160 7.09 -7.50 16.89
C GLN A 160 7.10 -7.01 15.44
N ASP A 161 7.94 -6.04 15.10
CA ASP A 161 8.09 -5.57 13.71
C ASP A 161 8.45 -6.71 12.76
N ILE A 162 9.45 -7.52 13.11
CA ILE A 162 9.94 -8.60 12.25
C ILE A 162 8.90 -9.73 12.10
N GLN A 163 8.16 -10.05 13.16
CA GLN A 163 7.15 -11.11 13.17
C GLN A 163 5.82 -10.71 12.55
N THR A 164 5.63 -9.41 12.23
CA THR A 164 4.37 -8.89 11.70
C THR A 164 4.57 -8.12 10.40
N TYR A 165 5.46 -8.57 9.51
CA TYR A 165 5.62 -7.90 8.20
C TYR A 165 4.27 -7.44 7.65
N GLU A 166 4.16 -6.16 7.31
CA GLU A 166 2.91 -5.55 6.84
C GLU A 166 3.21 -4.67 5.62
N GLY A 167 2.52 -4.93 4.50
CA GLY A 167 2.74 -4.22 3.24
C GLY A 167 2.56 -2.71 3.36
N ASN A 168 1.61 -2.25 4.17
CA ASN A 168 1.42 -0.81 4.40
C ASN A 168 2.63 -0.19 5.13
N ALA A 169 3.18 -0.86 6.14
CA ALA A 169 4.36 -0.38 6.86
C ALA A 169 5.60 -0.41 5.95
N HIS A 170 5.75 -1.50 5.19
CA HIS A 170 6.85 -1.60 4.23
C HIS A 170 6.73 -0.54 3.12
N GLY A 171 5.52 -0.20 2.70
CA GLY A 171 5.24 0.90 1.76
C GLY A 171 5.71 2.25 2.29
N LEU A 172 5.40 2.57 3.55
CA LEU A 172 5.92 3.80 4.18
C LEU A 172 7.45 3.78 4.23
N ARG A 173 8.07 2.66 4.62
CA ARG A 173 9.52 2.49 4.66
C ARG A 173 10.15 2.67 3.27
N MET A 174 9.55 2.10 2.23
CA MET A 174 9.99 2.25 0.84
C MET A 174 10.04 3.73 0.43
N VAL A 175 8.96 4.48 0.65
CA VAL A 175 8.89 5.89 0.23
C VAL A 175 9.71 6.82 1.12
N ALA A 176 9.84 6.50 2.42
CA ALA A 176 10.55 7.34 3.39
C ALA A 176 12.07 7.13 3.37
N THR A 177 12.55 5.92 3.04
CA THR A 177 13.95 5.53 3.29
C THR A 177 14.65 4.92 2.08
N LEU A 178 14.00 4.04 1.32
CA LEU A 178 14.69 3.15 0.39
C LEU A 178 14.73 3.65 -1.05
N GLU A 179 13.63 4.18 -1.57
CA GLU A 179 13.52 4.56 -2.98
C GLU A 179 14.18 5.91 -3.28
N MET A 180 14.77 6.06 -4.46
CA MET A 180 15.46 7.23 -5.02
C MET A 180 16.74 7.62 -4.26
N HIS A 181 16.64 8.02 -3.00
CA HIS A 181 17.76 8.46 -2.18
C HIS A 181 17.97 7.50 -1.01
N THR A 182 18.36 6.27 -1.31
CA THR A 182 18.58 5.20 -0.32
C THR A 182 19.47 5.67 0.83
N GLY A 183 18.98 5.50 2.07
CA GLY A 183 19.68 5.93 3.28
C GLY A 183 19.76 7.46 3.48
N ARG A 184 19.27 8.26 2.53
CA ARG A 184 19.31 9.73 2.55
C ARG A 184 17.90 10.36 2.40
N GLY A 185 16.87 9.64 2.82
CA GLY A 185 15.51 10.16 2.93
C GLY A 185 14.56 9.80 1.79
N GLY A 186 14.76 8.68 1.12
CA GLY A 186 13.78 8.08 0.22
C GLY A 186 13.27 9.01 -0.88
N MET A 187 11.98 8.94 -1.17
CA MET A 187 11.34 9.77 -2.20
C MET A 187 11.12 11.23 -1.78
N ARG A 188 11.20 11.54 -0.50
CA ARG A 188 10.96 12.90 0.05
C ARG A 188 9.62 13.46 -0.39
N LEU A 189 8.54 12.71 -0.17
CA LEU A 189 7.19 13.16 -0.45
C LEU A 189 6.77 14.25 0.55
N THR A 190 5.75 15.04 0.21
CA THR A 190 5.15 16.01 1.13
C THR A 190 4.52 15.31 2.33
N CYS A 191 4.46 15.99 3.48
CA CYS A 191 3.79 15.45 4.66
C CYS A 191 2.33 15.10 4.37
N ALA A 192 1.61 15.91 3.56
CA ALA A 192 0.24 15.63 3.14
C ALA A 192 0.11 14.28 2.42
N SER A 193 0.97 14.01 1.44
CA SER A 193 0.99 12.73 0.70
C SER A 193 1.32 11.54 1.61
N LEU A 194 2.29 11.70 2.53
CA LEU A 194 2.67 10.67 3.50
C LEU A 194 1.55 10.38 4.51
N GLY A 195 0.89 11.40 5.04
CA GLY A 195 -0.24 11.25 5.94
C GLY A 195 -1.42 10.55 5.27
N THR A 196 -1.69 10.88 4.01
CA THR A 196 -2.77 10.27 3.22
C THR A 196 -2.45 8.81 2.84
N LEU A 197 -1.18 8.44 2.72
CA LEU A 197 -0.75 7.05 2.50
C LEU A 197 -0.87 6.20 3.78
N ALA A 198 -0.74 6.80 4.97
CA ALA A 198 -0.68 6.08 6.23
C ALA A 198 -2.09 5.63 6.70
N LYS A 199 -2.56 4.49 6.19
CA LYS A 199 -3.86 3.90 6.52
C LYS A 199 -3.99 3.52 7.99
N TYR A 200 -2.90 3.11 8.63
CA TYR A 200 -2.81 2.65 10.01
C TYR A 200 -1.68 3.41 10.74
N PRO A 201 -1.89 4.67 11.12
CA PRO A 201 -0.85 5.56 11.63
C PRO A 201 -0.41 5.18 13.05
N TRP A 202 0.10 3.95 13.23
CA TRP A 202 0.61 3.41 14.49
C TRP A 202 1.67 2.33 14.24
N THR A 203 2.35 1.95 15.33
CA THR A 203 3.40 0.92 15.35
C THR A 203 2.83 -0.50 15.49
N SER A 204 3.64 -1.51 15.20
CA SER A 204 3.27 -2.94 15.15
C SER A 204 2.73 -3.51 16.47
N ASP A 205 3.02 -2.88 17.59
CA ASP A 205 2.61 -3.30 18.93
C ASP A 205 1.23 -2.77 19.38
N VAL A 206 0.58 -1.94 18.55
CA VAL A 206 -0.73 -1.35 18.86
C VAL A 206 -1.88 -2.26 18.48
N ASP A 207 -1.92 -2.78 17.26
CA ASP A 207 -2.97 -3.70 16.78
C ASP A 207 -2.40 -5.10 16.56
N MET A 208 -2.06 -5.76 17.66
CA MET A 208 -1.45 -7.10 17.62
C MET A 208 -2.41 -8.18 17.09
N VAL A 209 -3.71 -7.96 17.19
CA VAL A 209 -4.73 -8.94 16.76
C VAL A 209 -4.85 -8.99 15.23
N ARG A 210 -4.94 -7.81 14.59
CA ARG A 210 -5.05 -7.72 13.13
C ARG A 210 -3.68 -7.69 12.45
N GLY A 211 -2.63 -7.26 13.17
CA GLY A 211 -1.28 -7.09 12.65
C GLY A 211 -1.20 -6.02 11.56
N LYS A 212 -2.08 -5.00 11.62
CA LYS A 212 -2.14 -3.89 10.67
C LYS A 212 -1.53 -2.64 11.27
N PHE A 213 -0.51 -2.08 10.60
CA PHE A 213 0.20 -0.87 11.02
C PHE A 213 0.95 -0.26 9.82
N ASN A 214 1.38 1.01 9.93
CA ASN A 214 2.20 1.67 8.91
C ASN A 214 3.61 2.03 9.38
N VAL A 215 3.93 1.94 10.67
CA VAL A 215 5.15 2.54 11.19
C VAL A 215 6.03 1.49 11.86
N TYR A 216 7.12 1.09 11.20
CA TYR A 216 8.18 0.31 11.85
C TYR A 216 8.96 1.19 12.83
N ARG A 217 9.64 0.57 13.79
CA ARG A 217 10.49 1.28 14.75
C ARG A 217 11.58 2.11 14.07
N SER A 218 12.09 1.64 12.96
CA SER A 218 13.10 2.35 12.16
C SER A 218 12.59 3.68 11.58
N GLU A 219 11.30 3.80 11.27
CA GLU A 219 10.68 5.00 10.72
C GLU A 219 9.90 5.82 11.76
N LEU A 220 9.87 5.39 13.04
CA LEU A 220 9.03 6.02 14.07
C LEU A 220 9.36 7.50 14.31
N SER A 221 10.65 7.84 14.40
CA SER A 221 11.10 9.23 14.58
C SER A 221 10.66 10.12 13.42
N TYR A 222 10.73 9.60 12.22
CA TYR A 222 10.30 10.27 11.00
C TYR A 222 8.77 10.49 11.00
N PHE A 223 8.00 9.44 11.25
CA PHE A 223 6.54 9.54 11.22
C PHE A 223 5.99 10.45 12.33
N ARG A 224 6.61 10.47 13.52
CA ARG A 224 6.25 11.42 14.59
C ARG A 224 6.33 12.87 14.11
N GLN A 225 7.37 13.23 13.37
CA GLN A 225 7.49 14.60 12.84
C GLN A 225 6.48 14.87 11.70
N VAL A 226 6.20 13.88 10.84
CA VAL A 226 5.13 13.98 9.85
C VAL A 226 3.78 14.20 10.54
N ALA A 227 3.45 13.40 11.54
CA ALA A 227 2.20 13.53 12.32
C ALA A 227 2.08 14.88 13.02
N GLN A 228 3.17 15.37 13.59
CA GLN A 228 3.23 16.70 14.23
C GLN A 228 3.00 17.81 13.21
N GLU A 229 3.65 17.77 12.06
CA GLU A 229 3.49 18.75 10.96
C GLU A 229 2.05 18.81 10.46
N LEU A 230 1.42 17.65 10.32
CA LEU A 230 0.02 17.52 9.88
C LEU A 230 -1.00 17.86 10.99
N GLY A 231 -0.57 17.98 12.22
CA GLY A 231 -1.47 18.16 13.37
C GLY A 231 -2.38 16.94 13.61
N LEU A 232 -1.90 15.71 13.31
CA LEU A 232 -2.66 14.50 13.59
C LEU A 232 -2.85 14.34 15.12
N ILE A 233 -4.07 14.04 15.54
CA ILE A 233 -4.41 13.87 16.94
C ILE A 233 -3.74 12.60 17.46
N GLN A 234 -2.91 12.72 18.47
CA GLN A 234 -2.31 11.57 19.13
C GLN A 234 -3.35 10.89 20.04
N THR A 235 -3.70 9.66 19.76
CA THR A 235 -4.71 8.87 20.47
C THR A 235 -4.13 7.89 21.47
N GLY A 236 -2.82 7.67 21.44
CA GLY A 236 -2.09 6.80 22.35
C GLY A 236 -0.59 6.88 22.14
N GLU A 237 0.17 6.04 22.84
CA GLU A 237 1.61 5.95 22.62
C GLU A 237 1.86 5.39 21.20
N ASN A 238 2.59 6.14 20.36
CA ASN A 238 2.89 5.80 18.98
C ASN A 238 1.65 5.51 18.11
N THR A 239 0.54 6.18 18.42
CA THR A 239 -0.74 6.04 17.73
C THR A 239 -1.35 7.40 17.48
N TRP A 240 -1.78 7.62 16.24
CA TRP A 240 -2.41 8.87 15.80
C TRP A 240 -3.74 8.61 15.11
N SER A 241 -4.60 9.63 15.07
CA SER A 241 -5.77 9.63 14.22
C SER A 241 -5.36 9.55 12.74
N ARG A 242 -6.23 8.95 11.94
CA ARG A 242 -6.03 8.87 10.49
C ARG A 242 -6.14 10.27 9.86
N HIS A 243 -5.30 10.56 8.87
CA HIS A 243 -5.48 11.71 8.00
C HIS A 243 -6.83 11.59 7.28
N PRO A 244 -7.71 12.63 7.26
CA PRO A 244 -9.04 12.50 6.63
C PRO A 244 -9.00 11.97 5.19
N LEU A 245 -8.04 12.38 4.36
CA LEU A 245 -7.94 11.94 2.97
C LEU A 245 -7.59 10.44 2.81
N VAL A 246 -7.11 9.76 3.86
CA VAL A 246 -6.92 8.29 3.84
C VAL A 246 -8.23 7.58 3.52
N TYR A 247 -9.35 8.08 4.03
CA TYR A 247 -10.66 7.48 3.79
C TYR A 247 -11.08 7.54 2.32
N LEU A 248 -10.61 8.56 1.56
CA LEU A 248 -10.83 8.63 0.12
C LEU A 248 -9.93 7.64 -0.64
N MET A 249 -8.67 7.50 -0.22
CA MET A 249 -7.76 6.50 -0.79
C MET A 249 -8.31 5.07 -0.55
N GLU A 250 -8.74 4.78 0.66
CA GLU A 250 -9.32 3.48 1.04
C GLU A 250 -10.61 3.21 0.27
N ALA A 251 -11.50 4.20 0.14
CA ALA A 251 -12.74 4.06 -0.63
C ALA A 251 -12.47 3.82 -2.13
N ALA A 252 -11.45 4.46 -2.70
CA ALA A 252 -11.04 4.24 -4.09
C ALA A 252 -10.51 2.81 -4.29
N ASP A 253 -9.65 2.33 -3.39
CA ASP A 253 -9.11 0.97 -3.41
C ASP A 253 -10.24 -0.07 -3.28
N ASP A 254 -11.09 0.09 -2.27
CA ASP A 254 -12.21 -0.80 -2.00
C ASP A 254 -13.25 -0.87 -3.14
N LEU A 255 -13.51 0.27 -3.80
CA LEU A 255 -14.40 0.35 -4.94
C LEU A 255 -13.82 -0.38 -6.16
N CYS A 256 -12.56 -0.12 -6.49
CA CYS A 256 -11.86 -0.81 -7.57
C CYS A 256 -11.79 -2.31 -7.29
N TYR A 257 -11.38 -2.70 -6.08
CA TYR A 257 -11.30 -4.09 -5.66
C TYR A 257 -12.64 -4.84 -5.78
N ALA A 258 -13.74 -4.18 -5.40
CA ALA A 258 -15.07 -4.81 -5.46
C ALA A 258 -15.55 -5.04 -6.90
N ILE A 259 -15.27 -4.15 -7.82
CA ILE A 259 -15.82 -4.17 -9.19
C ILE A 259 -14.85 -4.81 -10.18
N LEU A 260 -13.56 -4.43 -10.15
CA LEU A 260 -12.57 -4.88 -11.13
C LEU A 260 -12.18 -6.35 -10.94
N ASP A 261 -12.09 -6.83 -9.70
CA ASP A 261 -11.79 -8.25 -9.45
C ASP A 261 -12.90 -9.17 -9.97
N LEU A 262 -14.16 -8.70 -9.96
CA LEU A 262 -15.27 -9.44 -10.55
C LEU A 262 -15.24 -9.38 -12.09
N GLU A 263 -14.89 -8.24 -12.67
CA GLU A 263 -14.71 -8.10 -14.11
C GLU A 263 -13.59 -9.02 -14.62
N ASP A 264 -12.44 -9.06 -13.93
CA ASP A 264 -11.37 -10.02 -14.20
C ASP A 264 -11.86 -11.48 -14.10
N ALA A 265 -12.70 -11.76 -13.10
CA ALA A 265 -13.26 -13.11 -12.92
C ALA A 265 -14.23 -13.50 -14.05
N VAL A 266 -14.94 -12.55 -14.66
CA VAL A 266 -15.75 -12.76 -15.86
C VAL A 266 -14.83 -13.05 -17.06
N GLU A 267 -13.76 -12.26 -17.24
CA GLU A 267 -12.83 -12.42 -18.36
C GLU A 267 -12.15 -13.80 -18.37
N ILE A 268 -11.78 -14.31 -17.19
CA ILE A 268 -11.16 -15.64 -17.07
C ILE A 268 -12.16 -16.78 -16.88
N GLY A 269 -13.47 -16.51 -16.97
CA GLY A 269 -14.54 -17.51 -16.92
C GLY A 269 -14.81 -18.15 -15.55
N ILE A 270 -14.45 -17.48 -14.45
CA ILE A 270 -14.78 -17.91 -13.08
C ILE A 270 -16.22 -17.53 -12.71
N ILE A 271 -16.72 -16.41 -13.22
CA ILE A 271 -18.06 -15.86 -13.00
C ILE A 271 -18.71 -15.64 -14.37
N ASP A 272 -20.01 -15.91 -14.48
CA ASP A 272 -20.75 -15.58 -15.70
C ASP A 272 -21.04 -14.09 -15.79
N SER A 273 -20.99 -13.53 -17.02
CA SER A 273 -21.28 -12.10 -17.22
C SER A 273 -22.68 -11.72 -16.77
N SER A 274 -23.66 -12.64 -16.87
CA SER A 274 -25.02 -12.44 -16.36
C SER A 274 -25.08 -12.26 -14.85
N GLU A 275 -24.24 -12.97 -14.09
CA GLU A 275 -24.14 -12.83 -12.63
C GLU A 275 -23.56 -11.45 -12.24
N PHE A 276 -22.55 -10.97 -12.98
CA PHE A 276 -22.00 -9.63 -12.84
C PHE A 276 -23.01 -8.54 -13.17
N GLU A 277 -23.76 -8.69 -14.31
CA GLU A 277 -24.80 -7.75 -14.72
C GLU A 277 -25.91 -7.67 -13.66
N GLU A 278 -26.37 -8.83 -13.15
CA GLU A 278 -27.43 -8.92 -12.15
C GLU A 278 -27.07 -8.24 -10.84
N LEU A 279 -25.81 -8.38 -10.41
CA LEU A 279 -25.28 -7.70 -9.24
C LEU A 279 -25.39 -6.17 -9.35
N LEU A 280 -25.19 -5.61 -10.54
CA LEU A 280 -25.18 -4.17 -10.79
C LEU A 280 -26.54 -3.57 -11.16
N THR A 281 -27.60 -4.40 -11.30
CA THR A 281 -28.95 -3.99 -11.72
C THR A 281 -29.55 -2.89 -10.84
N GLY A 282 -29.20 -2.86 -9.54
CA GLY A 282 -29.68 -1.86 -8.61
C GLY A 282 -29.06 -0.46 -8.80
N LEU A 283 -27.95 -0.35 -9.54
CA LEU A 283 -27.18 0.89 -9.74
C LEU A 283 -27.17 1.36 -11.20
N ALA A 284 -27.23 0.44 -12.15
CA ALA A 284 -27.13 0.77 -13.57
C ALA A 284 -28.32 0.23 -14.37
N ASP A 285 -28.72 0.97 -15.40
CA ASP A 285 -29.70 0.48 -16.38
C ASP A 285 -29.05 -0.56 -17.29
N ILE A 286 -29.24 -1.84 -16.94
CA ILE A 286 -28.70 -2.96 -17.70
C ILE A 286 -29.35 -3.13 -19.08
N SER A 287 -30.52 -2.49 -19.32
CA SER A 287 -31.20 -2.61 -20.61
C SER A 287 -30.39 -1.99 -21.75
N GLN A 288 -29.72 -0.87 -21.49
CA GLN A 288 -28.79 -0.26 -22.44
C GLN A 288 -27.52 -1.11 -22.61
N ALA A 289 -26.98 -1.63 -21.53
CA ALA A 289 -25.80 -2.50 -21.60
C ALA A 289 -26.06 -3.76 -22.44
N ARG A 290 -27.24 -4.38 -22.32
CA ARG A 290 -27.63 -5.58 -23.09
C ARG A 290 -27.78 -5.36 -24.60
N GLN A 291 -27.81 -4.12 -25.07
CA GLN A 291 -27.75 -3.81 -26.51
C GLN A 291 -26.33 -3.97 -27.08
N ILE A 292 -25.30 -4.04 -26.24
CA ILE A 292 -23.93 -4.27 -26.62
C ILE A 292 -23.70 -5.79 -26.70
N SER A 293 -23.35 -6.30 -27.88
CA SER A 293 -23.13 -7.73 -28.10
C SER A 293 -21.85 -8.26 -27.44
N ASP A 294 -20.79 -7.44 -27.41
CA ASP A 294 -19.52 -7.79 -26.80
C ASP A 294 -19.59 -7.73 -25.27
N THR A 295 -19.21 -8.83 -24.63
CA THR A 295 -19.29 -8.98 -23.17
C THR A 295 -18.34 -8.04 -22.42
N GLY A 296 -17.10 -7.89 -22.92
CA GLY A 296 -16.12 -7.01 -22.30
C GLY A 296 -16.54 -5.54 -22.34
N GLN A 297 -17.09 -5.09 -23.48
CA GLN A 297 -17.62 -3.73 -23.61
C GLN A 297 -18.85 -3.50 -22.71
N ARG A 298 -19.71 -4.51 -22.52
CA ARG A 298 -20.82 -4.42 -21.56
C ARG A 298 -20.35 -4.25 -20.14
N CYS A 299 -19.42 -5.09 -19.71
CA CYS A 299 -18.82 -4.99 -18.37
C CYS A 299 -18.16 -3.61 -18.16
N ALA A 300 -17.40 -3.14 -19.14
CA ALA A 300 -16.75 -1.82 -19.07
C ALA A 300 -17.75 -0.66 -18.96
N MET A 301 -18.87 -0.70 -19.68
CA MET A 301 -19.94 0.29 -19.58
C MET A 301 -20.57 0.30 -18.18
N LEU A 302 -20.93 -0.88 -17.67
CA LEU A 302 -21.53 -1.03 -16.34
C LEU A 302 -20.57 -0.57 -15.24
N ARG A 303 -19.30 -0.98 -15.32
CA ARG A 303 -18.25 -0.51 -14.41
C ARG A 303 -18.16 1.01 -14.38
N GLY A 304 -18.08 1.65 -15.55
CA GLY A 304 -17.95 3.11 -15.64
C GLY A 304 -19.14 3.83 -14.99
N THR A 305 -20.37 3.33 -15.20
CA THR A 305 -21.60 3.87 -14.60
C THR A 305 -21.58 3.73 -13.07
N VAL A 306 -21.28 2.53 -12.57
CA VAL A 306 -21.26 2.25 -11.12
C VAL A 306 -20.18 3.03 -10.40
N ILE A 307 -18.96 3.10 -10.95
CA ILE A 307 -17.86 3.90 -10.38
C ILE A 307 -18.26 5.38 -10.34
N GLY A 308 -18.88 5.92 -11.40
CA GLY A 308 -19.33 7.31 -11.43
C GLY A 308 -20.34 7.65 -10.33
N LEU A 309 -21.33 6.79 -10.13
CA LEU A 309 -22.34 6.96 -9.06
C LEU A 309 -21.71 6.82 -7.66
N ALA A 310 -20.85 5.83 -7.47
CA ALA A 310 -20.18 5.61 -6.20
C ALA A 310 -19.25 6.77 -5.82
N VAL A 311 -18.54 7.35 -6.78
CA VAL A 311 -17.67 8.53 -6.56
C VAL A 311 -18.49 9.74 -6.06
N GLN A 312 -19.67 9.98 -6.64
CA GLN A 312 -20.54 11.09 -6.21
C GLN A 312 -21.03 10.87 -4.77
N GLU A 313 -21.53 9.66 -4.46
CA GLU A 313 -22.03 9.33 -3.14
C GLU A 313 -20.93 9.40 -2.07
N LEU A 314 -19.77 8.78 -2.31
CA LEU A 314 -18.65 8.75 -1.39
C LEU A 314 -18.11 10.16 -1.09
N ALA A 315 -18.00 11.03 -2.10
CA ALA A 315 -17.59 12.41 -1.92
C ALA A 315 -18.61 13.20 -1.08
N GLY A 316 -19.91 12.99 -1.33
CA GLY A 316 -20.99 13.57 -0.53
C GLY A 316 -20.93 13.13 0.93
N ARG A 317 -20.71 11.83 1.19
CA ARG A 317 -20.55 11.30 2.55
C ARG A 317 -19.33 11.84 3.25
N PHE A 318 -18.18 11.92 2.56
CA PHE A 318 -16.99 12.54 3.14
C PHE A 318 -17.28 13.97 3.63
N LEU A 319 -17.91 14.82 2.81
CA LEU A 319 -18.26 16.19 3.17
C LEU A 319 -19.27 16.26 4.33
N GLN A 320 -20.23 15.34 4.35
CA GLN A 320 -21.21 15.23 5.45
C GLN A 320 -20.53 14.91 6.78
N TYR A 321 -19.53 14.04 6.77
CA TYR A 321 -18.80 13.61 7.98
C TYR A 321 -17.48 14.36 8.23
N GLU A 322 -17.19 15.43 7.45
CA GLU A 322 -15.92 16.16 7.54
C GLU A 322 -15.53 16.56 8.96
N THR A 323 -16.48 17.10 9.74
CA THR A 323 -16.22 17.51 11.12
C THR A 323 -15.82 16.33 12.01
N ALA A 324 -16.47 15.19 11.87
CA ALA A 324 -16.11 13.97 12.60
C ALA A 324 -14.74 13.42 12.17
N LEU A 325 -14.45 13.47 10.88
CA LEU A 325 -13.14 13.09 10.33
C LEU A 325 -12.02 13.97 10.89
N LEU A 326 -12.22 15.30 10.92
CA LEU A 326 -11.25 16.24 11.47
C LEU A 326 -11.05 16.10 12.98
N ARG A 327 -12.04 15.58 13.72
CA ARG A 327 -11.92 15.27 15.15
C ARG A 327 -11.35 13.87 15.43
N GLY A 328 -11.14 13.04 14.38
CA GLY A 328 -10.74 11.65 14.56
C GLY A 328 -11.86 10.76 15.15
N GLU A 329 -13.11 11.20 15.06
CA GLU A 329 -14.32 10.59 15.66
C GLU A 329 -15.25 10.01 14.59
N PHE A 330 -14.73 9.62 13.43
CA PHE A 330 -15.55 9.06 12.36
C PHE A 330 -16.25 7.77 12.85
N PRO A 331 -17.61 7.67 12.75
CA PRO A 331 -18.38 6.65 13.45
C PRO A 331 -18.38 5.26 12.79
N ALA A 332 -17.72 5.11 11.64
CA ALA A 332 -17.71 3.88 10.86
C ALA A 332 -16.29 3.43 10.54
N LYS A 333 -16.15 2.20 10.06
CA LYS A 333 -14.84 1.66 9.66
C LYS A 333 -14.30 2.36 8.42
N ASP A 334 -15.13 2.55 7.41
CA ASP A 334 -14.80 3.17 6.12
C ASP A 334 -15.99 3.98 5.58
N LEU A 335 -15.77 4.70 4.47
CA LEU A 335 -16.81 5.55 3.86
C LEU A 335 -17.94 4.74 3.21
N ILE A 336 -17.68 3.51 2.79
CA ILE A 336 -18.71 2.66 2.15
C ILE A 336 -19.78 2.28 3.17
N ASP A 337 -19.40 2.07 4.43
CA ASP A 337 -20.34 1.72 5.51
C ASP A 337 -21.39 2.80 5.76
N VAL A 338 -21.11 4.07 5.46
CA VAL A 338 -22.04 5.20 5.62
C VAL A 338 -22.74 5.62 4.33
N CYS A 339 -22.47 4.96 3.20
CA CYS A 339 -23.20 5.21 1.95
C CYS A 339 -24.67 4.80 2.06
N ALA A 340 -25.53 5.46 1.30
CA ALA A 340 -26.91 5.04 1.13
C ALA A 340 -27.01 3.78 0.26
N ASP A 341 -28.09 3.03 0.43
CA ASP A 341 -28.49 2.01 -0.55
C ASP A 341 -29.00 2.71 -1.84
N PRO A 342 -28.75 2.12 -3.02
CA PRO A 342 -28.24 0.75 -3.22
C PRO A 342 -26.71 0.61 -3.27
N ILE A 343 -25.90 1.69 -3.18
CA ILE A 343 -24.44 1.62 -3.35
C ILE A 343 -23.80 0.72 -2.30
N ARG A 344 -24.12 0.93 -1.03
CA ARG A 344 -23.57 0.14 0.08
C ARG A 344 -23.86 -1.36 -0.09
N SER A 345 -25.12 -1.72 -0.36
CA SER A 345 -25.53 -3.12 -0.50
C SER A 345 -24.89 -3.78 -1.72
N THR A 346 -24.80 -3.09 -2.86
CA THR A 346 -24.16 -3.62 -4.08
C THR A 346 -22.67 -3.86 -3.87
N LEU A 347 -21.93 -2.90 -3.31
CA LEU A 347 -20.49 -3.07 -3.05
C LEU A 347 -20.23 -4.16 -2.01
N SER A 348 -21.08 -4.29 -1.00
CA SER A 348 -21.01 -5.38 -0.01
C SER A 348 -21.25 -6.74 -0.66
N ALA A 349 -22.25 -6.85 -1.54
CA ALA A 349 -22.55 -8.08 -2.28
C ALA A 349 -21.40 -8.44 -3.25
N ALA A 350 -20.83 -7.45 -3.93
CA ALA A 350 -19.67 -7.62 -4.81
C ALA A 350 -18.45 -8.20 -4.06
N LYS A 351 -18.09 -7.60 -2.93
CA LYS A 351 -17.01 -8.12 -2.06
C LYS A 351 -17.27 -9.55 -1.58
N LYS A 352 -18.52 -9.87 -1.23
CA LYS A 352 -18.91 -11.22 -0.81
C LYS A 352 -18.79 -12.24 -1.94
N LEU A 353 -19.25 -11.88 -3.13
CA LEU A 353 -19.16 -12.73 -4.33
C LEU A 353 -17.69 -13.01 -4.68
N ALA A 354 -16.84 -11.98 -4.72
CA ALA A 354 -15.41 -12.13 -4.95
C ALA A 354 -14.74 -13.04 -3.91
N ALA A 355 -15.05 -12.86 -2.63
CA ALA A 355 -14.55 -13.72 -1.56
C ALA A 355 -14.93 -15.19 -1.72
N GLN A 356 -16.17 -15.48 -2.14
CA GLN A 356 -16.68 -16.84 -2.28
C GLN A 356 -16.17 -17.56 -3.54
N ARG A 357 -16.02 -16.86 -4.67
CA ARG A 357 -15.80 -17.48 -5.98
C ARG A 357 -14.40 -17.26 -6.51
N VAL A 358 -13.81 -16.09 -6.27
CA VAL A 358 -12.53 -15.67 -6.88
C VAL A 358 -11.34 -16.05 -6.01
N TYR A 359 -11.38 -15.68 -4.72
CA TYR A 359 -10.19 -15.82 -3.86
C TYR A 359 -9.90 -17.24 -3.40
N HIS A 360 -10.85 -18.16 -3.47
CA HIS A 360 -10.70 -19.56 -3.11
C HIS A 360 -10.65 -20.52 -4.32
N HIS A 361 -10.43 -19.99 -5.53
CA HIS A 361 -10.39 -20.82 -6.73
C HIS A 361 -9.20 -21.80 -6.71
N PRO A 362 -9.40 -23.11 -7.05
CA PRO A 362 -8.35 -24.15 -6.94
C PRO A 362 -7.06 -23.83 -7.70
N SER A 363 -7.14 -23.15 -8.84
CA SER A 363 -5.96 -22.76 -9.64
C SER A 363 -5.00 -21.81 -8.89
N LYS A 364 -5.52 -21.08 -7.89
CA LYS A 364 -4.77 -20.18 -7.02
C LYS A 364 -4.08 -20.92 -5.87
N LEU A 365 -4.76 -21.91 -5.28
CA LEU A 365 -4.31 -22.60 -4.07
C LEU A 365 -2.94 -23.25 -4.21
N ALA A 366 -2.67 -23.93 -5.34
CA ALA A 366 -1.36 -24.58 -5.55
C ALA A 366 -0.21 -23.57 -5.56
N LYS A 367 -0.42 -22.39 -6.17
CA LYS A 367 0.57 -21.31 -6.22
C LYS A 367 0.75 -20.65 -4.85
N GLU A 368 -0.34 -20.49 -4.10
CA GLU A 368 -0.29 -19.98 -2.72
C GLU A 368 0.50 -20.93 -1.81
N ILE A 369 0.26 -22.25 -1.90
CA ILE A 369 1.04 -23.25 -1.14
C ILE A 369 2.53 -23.15 -1.50
N ALA A 370 2.87 -23.05 -2.78
CA ALA A 370 4.25 -22.94 -3.24
C ALA A 370 4.95 -21.66 -2.74
N THR A 371 4.21 -20.59 -2.47
CA THR A 371 4.74 -19.32 -1.94
C THR A 371 5.44 -19.51 -0.61
N TYR A 372 4.91 -20.35 0.28
CA TYR A 372 5.53 -20.62 1.60
C TYR A 372 6.92 -21.23 1.45
N ALA A 373 7.07 -22.25 0.59
CA ALA A 373 8.36 -22.86 0.33
C ALA A 373 9.34 -21.91 -0.36
N CYS A 374 8.85 -21.11 -1.30
CA CYS A 374 9.64 -20.13 -2.02
C CYS A 374 10.25 -19.09 -1.07
N LEU A 375 9.43 -18.45 -0.25
CA LEU A 375 9.88 -17.40 0.66
C LEU A 375 10.70 -17.97 1.84
N ALA A 376 10.37 -19.18 2.33
CA ALA A 376 11.20 -19.87 3.33
C ALA A 376 12.62 -20.09 2.81
N THR A 377 12.79 -20.55 1.57
CA THR A 377 14.13 -20.73 0.96
C THR A 377 14.94 -19.43 0.95
N LEU A 378 14.32 -18.30 0.66
CA LEU A 378 14.98 -17.00 0.67
C LEU A 378 15.38 -16.60 2.10
N LEU A 379 14.46 -16.72 3.06
CA LEU A 379 14.71 -16.37 4.46
C LEU A 379 15.74 -17.29 5.11
N ASP A 380 15.71 -18.61 4.84
CA ASP A 380 16.71 -19.59 5.29
C ASP A 380 18.11 -19.28 4.76
N THR A 381 18.17 -18.64 3.60
CA THR A 381 19.44 -18.23 3.00
C THR A 381 20.01 -16.98 3.66
N PHE A 382 19.21 -15.95 3.82
CA PHE A 382 19.72 -14.61 4.16
C PHE A 382 19.72 -14.32 5.66
N VAL A 383 18.70 -14.76 6.42
CA VAL A 383 18.60 -14.44 7.86
C VAL A 383 19.75 -15.06 8.67
N PRO A 384 20.15 -16.34 8.47
CA PRO A 384 21.31 -16.89 9.18
C PRO A 384 22.63 -16.19 8.85
N ALA A 385 22.83 -15.79 7.58
CA ALA A 385 24.05 -15.08 7.18
C ALA A 385 24.14 -13.70 7.86
N VAL A 386 23.04 -12.96 7.89
CA VAL A 386 22.95 -11.67 8.61
C VAL A 386 23.17 -11.85 10.11
N TRP A 387 22.55 -12.86 10.70
CA TRP A 387 22.71 -13.16 12.13
C TRP A 387 24.17 -13.44 12.49
N LYS A 388 24.88 -14.25 11.68
CA LYS A 388 26.33 -14.49 11.84
C LYS A 388 27.13 -13.19 11.67
N ALA A 389 26.85 -12.41 10.62
CA ALA A 389 27.55 -11.15 10.37
C ALA A 389 27.48 -10.19 11.55
N CYS A 390 26.32 -10.10 12.21
CA CYS A 390 26.14 -9.21 13.36
C CYS A 390 26.75 -9.75 14.68
N LEU A 391 26.65 -11.04 14.92
CA LEU A 391 26.91 -11.62 16.26
C LEU A 391 28.11 -12.56 16.33
N GLN A 392 28.55 -13.09 15.20
CA GLN A 392 29.64 -14.05 15.09
C GLN A 392 30.45 -13.84 13.80
N PRO A 393 30.95 -12.60 13.55
CA PRO A 393 31.59 -12.26 12.28
C PRO A 393 32.80 -13.13 11.98
N GLU A 394 33.47 -13.63 13.01
CA GLU A 394 34.61 -14.56 12.90
C GLU A 394 34.22 -15.94 12.35
N ARG A 395 32.93 -16.28 12.34
CA ARG A 395 32.38 -17.55 11.83
C ARG A 395 31.83 -17.46 10.43
N LEU A 396 31.94 -16.29 9.78
CA LEU A 396 31.51 -16.14 8.39
C LEU A 396 32.40 -16.94 7.45
N ASP A 397 31.81 -17.86 6.74
CA ASP A 397 32.47 -18.59 5.66
C ASP A 397 32.30 -17.91 4.29
N GLY A 398 32.86 -18.50 3.23
CA GLY A 398 32.76 -17.97 1.88
C GLY A 398 31.32 -17.97 1.34
N ARG A 399 30.48 -18.93 1.76
CA ARG A 399 29.08 -19.01 1.35
C ARG A 399 28.26 -17.90 2.02
N ASP A 400 28.45 -17.70 3.33
CA ASP A 400 27.78 -16.63 4.05
C ASP A 400 28.08 -15.25 3.40
N LYS A 401 29.34 -15.01 3.03
CA LYS A 401 29.74 -13.77 2.35
C LYS A 401 29.05 -13.59 1.01
N MET A 402 29.01 -14.63 0.16
CA MET A 402 28.27 -14.58 -1.11
C MET A 402 26.76 -14.29 -0.89
N GLN A 403 26.14 -14.88 0.14
CA GLN A 403 24.75 -14.62 0.48
C GLN A 403 24.53 -13.15 0.88
N LEU A 404 25.42 -12.58 1.68
CA LEU A 404 25.35 -11.17 2.09
C LEU A 404 25.57 -10.22 0.90
N GLU A 405 26.46 -10.54 -0.03
CA GLU A 405 26.67 -9.75 -1.24
C GLU A 405 25.42 -9.71 -2.14
N LEU A 406 24.63 -10.78 -2.17
CA LEU A 406 23.34 -10.79 -2.88
C LEU A 406 22.31 -9.83 -2.26
N LEU A 407 22.38 -9.54 -0.95
CA LEU A 407 21.54 -8.55 -0.29
C LEU A 407 21.85 -7.11 -0.68
N GLN A 408 22.89 -6.85 -1.45
CA GLN A 408 23.46 -5.58 -1.90
C GLN A 408 24.64 -5.07 -1.07
N PRO A 409 25.44 -4.13 -1.61
CA PRO A 409 26.69 -3.63 -0.98
C PRO A 409 26.52 -3.03 0.42
N ALA A 410 25.28 -2.64 0.77
CA ALA A 410 24.99 -2.02 2.08
C ALA A 410 25.06 -2.98 3.27
N TRP A 411 25.29 -4.30 3.08
CA TRP A 411 25.42 -5.23 4.20
C TRP A 411 26.62 -4.90 5.12
N HIS A 412 27.63 -4.23 4.61
CA HIS A 412 28.79 -3.77 5.40
C HIS A 412 28.44 -2.73 6.46
N ASP A 413 27.31 -2.03 6.30
CA ASP A 413 26.84 -0.98 7.22
C ASP A 413 25.90 -1.55 8.31
N ILE A 414 25.60 -2.85 8.28
CA ILE A 414 24.74 -3.49 9.27
C ILE A 414 25.47 -3.60 10.60
N THR A 415 24.94 -2.94 11.62
CA THR A 415 25.51 -2.96 12.97
C THR A 415 24.68 -3.75 13.98
N THR A 416 23.42 -3.98 13.71
CA THR A 416 22.50 -4.73 14.60
C THR A 416 21.69 -5.78 13.85
N PRO A 417 21.30 -6.89 14.52
CA PRO A 417 20.42 -7.89 13.91
C PRO A 417 19.11 -7.32 13.39
N TYR A 418 18.50 -6.36 14.09
CA TYR A 418 17.26 -5.70 13.63
C TYR A 418 17.46 -4.99 12.28
N GLN A 419 18.51 -4.17 12.16
CA GLN A 419 18.83 -3.50 10.89
C GLN A 419 19.05 -4.52 9.76
N GLY A 420 19.78 -5.59 10.05
CA GLY A 420 20.05 -6.62 9.08
C GLY A 420 18.79 -7.40 8.64
N TYR A 421 17.91 -7.72 9.57
CA TYR A 421 16.65 -8.38 9.21
C TYR A 421 15.72 -7.44 8.44
N MET A 422 15.69 -6.15 8.77
CA MET A 422 14.97 -5.17 7.96
C MET A 422 15.52 -5.11 6.53
N GLN A 423 16.84 -5.19 6.32
CA GLN A 423 17.41 -5.28 4.97
C GLN A 423 17.02 -6.58 4.25
N VAL A 424 16.96 -7.72 4.94
CA VAL A 424 16.42 -8.96 4.35
C VAL A 424 14.97 -8.78 3.92
N LEU A 425 14.15 -8.16 4.77
CA LEU A 425 12.74 -7.86 4.43
C LEU A 425 12.63 -6.86 3.28
N ASP A 426 13.50 -5.85 3.22
CA ASP A 426 13.58 -4.89 2.11
C ASP A 426 13.92 -5.60 0.79
N PHE A 427 14.90 -6.49 0.82
CA PHE A 427 15.30 -7.26 -0.35
C PHE A 427 14.19 -8.21 -0.81
N VAL A 428 13.73 -9.10 0.07
CA VAL A 428 12.70 -10.11 -0.25
C VAL A 428 11.38 -9.43 -0.61
N GLY A 429 10.92 -8.45 0.17
CA GLY A 429 9.70 -7.69 -0.09
C GLY A 429 9.77 -6.87 -1.38
N GLY A 430 10.97 -6.42 -1.76
CA GLY A 430 11.22 -5.69 -3.00
C GLY A 430 11.24 -6.54 -4.27
N LEU A 431 11.34 -7.88 -4.18
CA LEU A 431 11.33 -8.76 -5.34
C LEU A 431 9.97 -8.76 -6.06
N THR A 432 9.98 -9.05 -7.34
CA THR A 432 8.78 -9.42 -8.09
C THR A 432 8.48 -10.91 -7.93
N ASP A 433 7.26 -11.35 -8.20
CA ASP A 433 6.84 -12.76 -8.08
C ASP A 433 7.76 -13.70 -8.88
N ASN A 434 8.01 -13.35 -10.14
CA ASN A 434 8.88 -14.15 -11.00
C ASN A 434 10.34 -14.17 -10.52
N HIS A 435 10.83 -13.05 -9.99
CA HIS A 435 12.20 -12.96 -9.49
C HIS A 435 12.35 -13.76 -8.19
N ALA A 436 11.40 -13.68 -7.28
CA ALA A 436 11.40 -14.47 -6.05
C ALA A 436 11.39 -15.99 -6.35
N ALA A 437 10.51 -16.42 -7.25
CA ALA A 437 10.42 -17.82 -7.66
C ALA A 437 11.72 -18.33 -8.32
N ARG A 438 12.29 -17.52 -9.24
CA ARG A 438 13.56 -17.87 -9.90
C ARG A 438 14.71 -17.93 -8.90
N LEU A 439 14.87 -16.92 -8.06
CA LEU A 439 15.96 -16.86 -7.08
C LEU A 439 15.87 -18.01 -6.07
N ALA A 440 14.68 -18.33 -5.58
CA ALA A 440 14.49 -19.47 -4.70
C ALA A 440 14.87 -20.80 -5.38
N LYS A 441 14.52 -20.98 -6.65
CA LYS A 441 14.93 -22.14 -7.46
C LYS A 441 16.45 -22.21 -7.62
N GLU A 442 17.11 -21.10 -7.92
CA GLU A 442 18.58 -21.01 -8.05
C GLU A 442 19.27 -21.35 -6.73
N LEU A 443 18.83 -20.75 -5.61
CA LEU A 443 19.43 -20.97 -4.29
C LEU A 443 19.20 -22.39 -3.74
N SER A 444 18.12 -23.07 -4.15
CA SER A 444 17.88 -24.48 -3.82
C SER A 444 18.70 -25.47 -4.65
N GLY A 445 19.47 -25.00 -5.64
CA GLY A 445 20.28 -25.82 -6.51
C GLY A 445 19.54 -26.41 -7.73
N PHE A 446 18.21 -26.38 -7.76
CA PHE A 446 17.41 -26.86 -8.90
C PHE A 446 17.54 -25.96 -10.15
N GLY A 447 18.06 -24.77 -10.01
CA GLY A 447 18.29 -23.83 -11.12
C GLY A 447 19.58 -24.07 -11.90
N LEU A 448 20.46 -24.97 -11.45
CA LEU A 448 21.74 -25.27 -12.10
C LEU A 448 21.58 -26.15 -13.34
N VAL A 449 20.43 -26.78 -13.51
CA VAL A 449 20.06 -27.60 -14.67
C VAL A 449 18.99 -26.84 -15.43
N GLY A 450 19.42 -26.01 -16.39
CA GLY A 450 18.55 -25.22 -17.25
C GLY A 450 18.16 -25.93 -18.54
#